data_b3f3fb81c8edd8f45a1bb666eaec4ef4
#
_entry.id   b3f3fb81c8edd8f45a1bb666eaec4ef4
#
_cell.length_a   1.000
_cell.length_b   1.000
_cell.length_c   1.000
_cell.angle_alpha   90.00
_cell.angle_beta   90.00
_cell.angle_gamma   90.00
#
_symmetry.space_group_name_H-M   'P 1'
#
loop_
_entity.id
_entity.type
_entity.pdbx_description
1 polymer ?
#
loop_
_entity_poly.entity_id
_entity_poly.type
_entity_poly.pdbx_seq_one_letter_code
_entity_poly.pdbx_strand_id
1 'polypeptide(L)'
;MRGGAQSQLMLGSDSKLWVVKFQNNPQHRRVLANEFIVTRLAAAAGLTVPDCDVVEVTEWLVANTPEMTVELPRGLRERYSPGLQFGSQFVGGLMPGQVVDYLPDPQLDEVKNLREFAGMLCIDKWTGNCNGRQAVFERRPRERRYRASFIDQGFCFNAGEWSFPDSPLRGVYQRNRVYAGVTGWQSFEPWLSKIEAMEADTLWRIAEQVPPEWYGGDTLVLERLMEQLLMRRSRVRELITSFRDSNREPFPMWNQTAKVVVSQQFATVANERGWVM
;
A
#
# COMPACT_ATOMS: atom_id res chain seq x y z
N MET A 1 -18.65 7.66 -2.03
CA MET A 1 -17.75 7.20 -0.96
C MET A 1 -17.18 8.42 -0.23
N ARG A 2 -17.13 8.41 1.10
CA ARG A 2 -16.58 9.54 1.88
C ARG A 2 -15.09 9.30 2.11
N GLY A 3 -14.25 9.85 1.27
CA GLY A 3 -12.80 9.82 1.42
C GLY A 3 -12.19 11.06 0.79
N GLY A 4 -10.94 11.41 1.11
CA GLY A 4 -10.29 12.62 0.62
C GLY A 4 -10.27 12.75 -0.90
N ALA A 5 -10.14 11.65 -1.63
CA ALA A 5 -10.17 11.63 -3.10
C ALA A 5 -11.59 11.66 -3.70
N GLN A 6 -12.65 11.52 -2.90
CA GLN A 6 -14.05 11.51 -3.32
C GLN A 6 -14.34 10.54 -4.49
N SER A 7 -13.79 9.33 -4.40
CA SER A 7 -13.93 8.30 -5.44
C SER A 7 -15.39 7.90 -5.65
N GLN A 8 -15.73 7.49 -6.87
CA GLN A 8 -17.04 6.97 -7.23
C GLN A 8 -17.01 5.47 -7.48
N LEU A 9 -18.07 4.76 -7.05
CA LEU A 9 -18.27 3.36 -7.43
C LEU A 9 -19.04 3.34 -8.75
N MET A 10 -18.45 2.75 -9.77
CA MET A 10 -18.97 2.75 -11.12
C MET A 10 -19.04 1.33 -11.69
N LEU A 11 -20.04 1.05 -12.51
CA LEU A 11 -20.13 -0.19 -13.29
C LEU A 11 -19.41 0.04 -14.62
N GLY A 12 -18.37 -0.74 -14.88
CA GLY A 12 -17.64 -0.70 -16.14
C GLY A 12 -18.36 -1.42 -17.29
N SER A 13 -17.94 -1.18 -18.52
CA SER A 13 -18.43 -1.89 -19.70
C SER A 13 -18.08 -3.39 -19.68
N ASP A 14 -17.11 -3.78 -18.88
CA ASP A 14 -16.73 -5.17 -18.57
C ASP A 14 -17.64 -5.84 -17.53
N SER A 15 -18.71 -5.18 -17.10
CA SER A 15 -19.64 -5.62 -16.07
C SER A 15 -19.03 -5.78 -14.68
N LYS A 16 -17.84 -5.20 -14.43
CA LYS A 16 -17.21 -5.16 -13.12
C LYS A 16 -17.47 -3.83 -12.42
N LEU A 17 -17.42 -3.86 -11.09
CA LEU A 17 -17.50 -2.65 -10.29
C LEU A 17 -16.09 -2.08 -10.06
N TRP A 18 -15.96 -0.79 -10.31
CA TRP A 18 -14.70 -0.04 -10.18
C TRP A 18 -14.86 1.12 -9.21
N VAL A 19 -13.88 1.29 -8.33
CA VAL A 19 -13.71 2.50 -7.53
C VAL A 19 -12.84 3.46 -8.34
N VAL A 20 -13.47 4.50 -8.89
CA VAL A 20 -12.83 5.44 -9.82
C VAL A 20 -12.40 6.71 -9.09
N LYS A 21 -11.11 7.05 -9.19
CA LYS A 21 -10.55 8.34 -8.73
C LYS A 21 -10.33 9.24 -9.94
N PHE A 22 -10.69 10.52 -9.79
CA PHE A 22 -10.73 11.48 -10.90
C PHE A 22 -9.53 12.41 -10.87
N GLN A 23 -9.13 12.94 -12.05
CA GLN A 23 -8.00 13.86 -12.20
C GLN A 23 -8.18 15.15 -11.38
N ASN A 24 -9.39 15.69 -11.31
CA ASN A 24 -9.71 16.88 -10.54
C ASN A 24 -10.13 16.59 -9.10
N ASN A 25 -9.63 15.48 -8.51
CA ASN A 25 -9.83 15.24 -7.08
C ASN A 25 -9.14 16.33 -6.24
N PRO A 26 -9.64 16.58 -5.00
CA PRO A 26 -9.15 17.69 -4.20
C PRO A 26 -7.82 17.43 -3.48
N GLN A 27 -7.22 16.25 -3.59
CA GLN A 27 -5.99 15.90 -2.86
C GLN A 27 -4.74 16.48 -3.55
N HIS A 28 -4.37 15.93 -4.71
CA HIS A 28 -3.26 16.41 -5.51
C HIS A 28 -3.31 15.83 -6.93
N ARG A 29 -2.64 16.51 -7.87
CA ARG A 29 -2.70 16.18 -9.29
C ARG A 29 -2.21 14.77 -9.63
N ARG A 30 -1.14 14.30 -8.94
CA ARG A 30 -0.46 13.02 -9.25
C ARG A 30 -1.04 11.81 -8.53
N VAL A 31 -2.17 11.97 -7.82
CA VAL A 31 -2.76 10.87 -7.05
C VAL A 31 -3.07 9.65 -7.92
N LEU A 32 -3.55 9.86 -9.15
CA LEU A 32 -3.88 8.77 -10.06
C LEU A 32 -2.64 7.99 -10.51
N ALA A 33 -1.57 8.71 -10.85
CA ALA A 33 -0.29 8.11 -11.22
C ALA A 33 0.30 7.29 -10.06
N ASN A 34 0.28 7.83 -8.84
CA ASN A 34 0.77 7.14 -7.64
C ASN A 34 -0.03 5.86 -7.37
N GLU A 35 -1.36 5.94 -7.43
CA GLU A 35 -2.25 4.78 -7.26
C GLU A 35 -1.91 3.68 -8.27
N PHE A 36 -1.81 4.02 -9.55
CA PHE A 36 -1.54 3.07 -10.61
C PHE A 36 -0.17 2.42 -10.46
N ILE A 37 0.89 3.23 -10.37
CA ILE A 37 2.26 2.73 -10.28
C ILE A 37 2.42 1.81 -9.07
N VAL A 38 2.02 2.27 -7.87
CA VAL A 38 2.29 1.50 -6.64
C VAL A 38 1.40 0.27 -6.52
N THR A 39 0.15 0.31 -7.00
CA THR A 39 -0.70 -0.89 -7.05
C THR A 39 -0.07 -1.95 -7.96
N ARG A 40 0.43 -1.57 -9.15
CA ARG A 40 1.12 -2.49 -10.06
C ARG A 40 2.42 -3.03 -9.46
N LEU A 41 3.22 -2.21 -8.77
CA LEU A 41 4.44 -2.64 -8.07
C LEU A 41 4.13 -3.61 -6.93
N ALA A 42 3.11 -3.34 -6.13
CA ALA A 42 2.68 -4.22 -5.05
C ALA A 42 2.17 -5.57 -5.57
N ALA A 43 1.41 -5.56 -6.67
CA ALA A 43 0.98 -6.78 -7.37
C ALA A 43 2.18 -7.58 -7.91
N ALA A 44 3.16 -6.94 -8.53
CA ALA A 44 4.39 -7.58 -9.03
C ALA A 44 5.20 -8.21 -7.88
N ALA A 45 5.21 -7.58 -6.71
CA ALA A 45 5.80 -8.16 -5.50
C ALA A 45 5.00 -9.36 -4.96
N GLY A 46 3.74 -9.55 -5.38
CA GLY A 46 2.86 -10.64 -4.96
C GLY A 46 2.04 -10.33 -3.71
N LEU A 47 1.70 -9.06 -3.50
CA LEU A 47 0.81 -8.61 -2.44
C LEU A 47 -0.65 -8.59 -2.91
N THR A 48 -1.56 -8.78 -1.97
CA THR A 48 -3.00 -8.71 -2.22
C THR A 48 -3.43 -7.24 -2.32
N VAL A 49 -3.54 -6.75 -3.54
CA VAL A 49 -4.09 -5.44 -3.91
C VAL A 49 -5.23 -5.64 -4.90
N PRO A 50 -6.19 -4.72 -5.00
CA PRO A 50 -7.20 -4.79 -6.06
C PRO A 50 -6.54 -4.68 -7.44
N ASP A 51 -7.11 -5.33 -8.45
CA ASP A 51 -6.74 -5.05 -9.83
C ASP A 51 -6.99 -3.57 -10.14
N CYS A 52 -6.11 -2.97 -10.92
CA CYS A 52 -6.27 -1.58 -11.32
C CYS A 52 -6.08 -1.40 -12.81
N ASP A 53 -6.76 -0.40 -13.37
CA ASP A 53 -6.65 -0.06 -14.77
C ASP A 53 -6.92 1.42 -15.04
N VAL A 54 -6.65 1.85 -16.25
CA VAL A 54 -7.07 3.15 -16.78
C VAL A 54 -8.52 3.02 -17.25
N VAL A 55 -9.41 3.82 -16.68
CA VAL A 55 -10.83 3.80 -16.98
C VAL A 55 -11.19 5.09 -17.73
N GLU A 56 -11.77 4.97 -18.92
CA GLU A 56 -12.30 6.11 -19.64
C GLU A 56 -13.70 6.48 -19.10
N VAL A 57 -13.83 7.72 -18.64
CA VAL A 57 -15.12 8.31 -18.25
C VAL A 57 -15.52 9.34 -19.28
N THR A 58 -16.61 9.05 -20.01
CA THR A 58 -17.02 9.88 -21.13
C THR A 58 -17.62 11.22 -20.69
N GLU A 59 -17.48 12.24 -21.53
CA GLU A 59 -18.13 13.55 -21.33
C GLU A 59 -19.65 13.41 -21.18
N TRP A 60 -20.26 12.53 -21.99
CA TRP A 60 -21.70 12.27 -21.93
C TRP A 60 -22.12 11.80 -20.53
N LEU A 61 -21.37 10.85 -19.93
CA LEU A 61 -21.68 10.33 -18.61
C LEU A 61 -21.60 11.43 -17.55
N VAL A 62 -20.54 12.24 -17.57
CA VAL A 62 -20.39 13.35 -16.63
C VAL A 62 -21.49 14.40 -16.80
N ALA A 63 -21.85 14.74 -18.05
CA ALA A 63 -22.87 15.74 -18.33
C ALA A 63 -24.27 15.30 -17.91
N ASN A 64 -24.60 14.00 -18.08
CA ASN A 64 -25.94 13.46 -17.86
C ASN A 64 -26.15 12.81 -16.47
N THR A 65 -25.12 12.80 -15.60
CA THR A 65 -25.22 12.27 -14.23
C THR A 65 -25.02 13.42 -13.22
N PRO A 66 -26.09 13.98 -12.63
CA PRO A 66 -26.01 15.13 -11.73
C PRO A 66 -25.09 14.92 -10.52
N GLU A 67 -24.98 13.68 -10.04
CA GLU A 67 -24.19 13.26 -8.88
C GLU A 67 -22.68 13.24 -9.17
N MET A 68 -22.27 13.28 -10.44
CA MET A 68 -20.86 13.29 -10.83
C MET A 68 -20.21 14.66 -10.59
N THR A 69 -20.09 14.99 -9.31
CA THR A 69 -19.48 16.25 -8.84
C THR A 69 -18.47 15.97 -7.74
N VAL A 70 -17.42 16.79 -7.73
CA VAL A 70 -16.43 16.86 -6.64
C VAL A 70 -16.74 18.06 -5.76
N GLU A 71 -16.68 17.87 -4.46
CA GLU A 71 -16.83 18.93 -3.49
C GLU A 71 -15.47 19.55 -3.16
N LEU A 72 -15.32 20.83 -3.43
CA LEU A 72 -14.13 21.62 -3.17
C LEU A 72 -14.23 22.36 -1.83
N PRO A 73 -13.12 22.91 -1.32
CA PRO A 73 -13.14 23.76 -0.13
C PRO A 73 -14.20 24.87 -0.21
N ARG A 74 -14.80 25.21 0.94
CA ARG A 74 -15.90 26.18 1.09
C ARG A 74 -17.24 25.74 0.50
N GLY A 75 -17.44 24.43 0.26
CA GLY A 75 -18.71 23.90 -0.25
C GLY A 75 -18.98 24.14 -1.74
N LEU A 76 -17.98 24.56 -2.48
CA LEU A 76 -18.07 24.66 -3.94
C LEU A 76 -18.14 23.27 -4.55
N ARG A 77 -18.89 23.12 -5.64
CA ARG A 77 -19.01 21.86 -6.39
C ARG A 77 -18.64 22.07 -7.84
N GLU A 78 -17.84 21.18 -8.35
CA GLU A 78 -17.48 21.13 -9.77
C GLU A 78 -17.84 19.76 -10.35
N ARG A 79 -18.07 19.69 -11.66
CA ARG A 79 -18.19 18.40 -12.35
C ARG A 79 -16.88 17.67 -12.32
N TYR A 80 -16.91 16.32 -12.23
CA TYR A 80 -15.71 15.54 -12.46
C TYR A 80 -15.16 15.78 -13.86
N SER A 81 -13.84 15.74 -14.01
CA SER A 81 -13.21 15.79 -15.33
C SER A 81 -13.48 14.49 -16.07
N PRO A 82 -13.98 14.53 -17.32
CA PRO A 82 -14.04 13.33 -18.17
C PRO A 82 -12.64 12.92 -18.62
N GLY A 83 -12.54 11.82 -19.38
CA GLY A 83 -11.29 11.29 -19.93
C GLY A 83 -10.73 10.12 -19.11
N LEU A 84 -9.41 9.92 -19.17
CA LEU A 84 -8.74 8.78 -18.54
C LEU A 84 -8.60 8.97 -17.04
N GLN A 85 -9.18 8.06 -16.27
CA GLN A 85 -9.23 8.08 -14.82
C GLN A 85 -8.59 6.81 -14.24
N PHE A 86 -8.18 6.83 -12.98
CA PHE A 86 -7.71 5.63 -12.28
C PHE A 86 -8.89 4.82 -11.78
N GLY A 87 -8.96 3.55 -12.17
CA GLY A 87 -9.92 2.58 -11.65
C GLY A 87 -9.22 1.51 -10.80
N SER A 88 -9.75 1.28 -9.61
CA SER A 88 -9.41 0.14 -8.77
C SER A 88 -10.63 -0.79 -8.71
N GLN A 89 -10.47 -2.06 -9.03
CA GLN A 89 -11.58 -3.01 -8.98
C GLN A 89 -12.15 -3.09 -7.58
N PHE A 90 -13.46 -2.99 -7.43
CA PHE A 90 -14.12 -3.09 -6.14
C PHE A 90 -13.91 -4.48 -5.54
N VAL A 91 -13.34 -4.52 -4.34
CA VAL A 91 -13.05 -5.77 -3.62
C VAL A 91 -14.25 -6.23 -2.81
N GLY A 92 -14.49 -7.55 -2.81
CA GLY A 92 -15.54 -8.19 -2.02
C GLY A 92 -16.93 -8.05 -2.62
N GLY A 93 -17.96 -8.08 -1.79
CA GLY A 93 -19.35 -8.06 -2.20
C GLY A 93 -20.11 -6.85 -1.64
N LEU A 94 -21.31 -6.62 -2.19
CA LEU A 94 -22.17 -5.51 -1.78
C LEU A 94 -23.00 -5.79 -0.53
N MET A 95 -22.99 -7.03 -0.02
CA MET A 95 -23.75 -7.38 1.18
C MET A 95 -23.03 -6.87 2.45
N PRO A 96 -23.77 -6.43 3.47
CA PRO A 96 -23.22 -5.99 4.73
C PRO A 96 -22.26 -7.02 5.37
N GLY A 97 -21.10 -6.56 5.84
CA GLY A 97 -20.08 -7.40 6.47
C GLY A 97 -19.24 -8.26 5.54
N GLN A 98 -19.43 -8.19 4.23
CA GLN A 98 -18.52 -8.80 3.24
C GLN A 98 -17.24 -8.01 3.06
N VAL A 99 -17.32 -6.68 3.16
CA VAL A 99 -16.15 -5.78 3.16
C VAL A 99 -16.27 -4.83 4.34
N VAL A 100 -15.20 -4.70 5.09
CA VAL A 100 -15.09 -3.76 6.21
C VAL A 100 -13.72 -3.08 6.20
N ASP A 101 -13.62 -1.88 6.71
CA ASP A 101 -12.38 -1.11 6.85
C ASP A 101 -11.72 -1.27 8.22
N TYR A 102 -12.43 -1.90 9.16
CA TYR A 102 -11.95 -2.16 10.51
C TYR A 102 -12.34 -3.56 10.98
N LEU A 103 -11.40 -4.23 11.66
CA LEU A 103 -11.64 -5.48 12.39
C LEU A 103 -11.23 -5.32 13.86
N PRO A 104 -12.02 -5.81 14.84
CA PRO A 104 -11.56 -5.99 16.22
C PRO A 104 -10.31 -6.88 16.28
N ASP A 105 -9.48 -6.71 17.33
CA ASP A 105 -8.21 -7.43 17.47
C ASP A 105 -8.29 -8.94 17.28
N PRO A 106 -9.25 -9.67 17.88
CA PRO A 106 -9.32 -11.11 17.67
C PRO A 106 -9.54 -11.52 16.20
N GLN A 107 -10.35 -10.75 15.46
CA GLN A 107 -10.59 -11.00 14.04
C GLN A 107 -9.41 -10.56 13.16
N LEU A 108 -8.71 -9.50 13.56
CA LEU A 108 -7.51 -9.04 12.86
C LEU A 108 -6.39 -10.08 12.93
N ASP A 109 -6.20 -10.73 14.07
CA ASP A 109 -5.21 -11.82 14.24
C ASP A 109 -5.50 -13.02 13.35
N GLU A 110 -6.77 -13.25 13.01
CA GLU A 110 -7.21 -14.36 12.17
C GLU A 110 -7.23 -14.04 10.67
N VAL A 111 -6.80 -12.84 10.25
CA VAL A 111 -6.74 -12.47 8.83
C VAL A 111 -5.85 -13.46 8.07
N LYS A 112 -6.37 -14.00 6.95
CA LYS A 112 -5.73 -15.09 6.20
C LYS A 112 -4.32 -14.75 5.71
N ASN A 113 -4.10 -13.50 5.34
CA ASN A 113 -2.85 -12.98 4.80
C ASN A 113 -2.22 -11.90 5.70
N LEU A 114 -2.34 -12.05 7.02
CA LEU A 114 -1.80 -11.08 8.00
C LEU A 114 -0.32 -10.78 7.77
N ARG A 115 0.47 -11.78 7.34
CA ARG A 115 1.90 -11.62 7.03
C ARG A 115 2.16 -10.60 5.91
N GLU A 116 1.21 -10.38 5.01
CA GLU A 116 1.38 -9.42 3.92
C GLU A 116 1.48 -7.96 4.40
N PHE A 117 1.09 -7.65 5.65
CA PHE A 117 1.36 -6.33 6.23
C PHE A 117 2.87 -6.04 6.33
N ALA A 118 3.70 -7.04 6.61
CA ALA A 118 5.16 -6.89 6.56
C ALA A 118 5.65 -6.64 5.12
N GLY A 119 5.09 -7.35 4.14
CA GLY A 119 5.39 -7.13 2.72
C GLY A 119 4.95 -5.75 2.24
N MET A 120 3.75 -5.31 2.65
CA MET A 120 3.26 -3.98 2.28
C MET A 120 4.09 -2.86 2.95
N LEU A 121 4.60 -3.09 4.16
CA LEU A 121 5.55 -2.18 4.79
C LEU A 121 6.82 -2.01 3.93
N CYS A 122 7.32 -3.08 3.28
CA CYS A 122 8.44 -2.95 2.34
C CYS A 122 8.09 -2.02 1.17
N ILE A 123 6.91 -2.18 0.57
CA ILE A 123 6.42 -1.29 -0.50
C ILE A 123 6.33 0.15 -0.01
N ASP A 124 5.71 0.38 1.14
CA ASP A 124 5.54 1.73 1.70
C ASP A 124 6.87 2.43 1.98
N LYS A 125 7.85 1.71 2.50
CA LYS A 125 9.21 2.22 2.72
C LYS A 125 9.92 2.49 1.41
N TRP A 126 9.81 1.59 0.45
CA TRP A 126 10.40 1.76 -0.87
C TRP A 126 9.82 2.97 -1.61
N THR A 127 8.50 3.07 -1.64
CA THR A 127 7.78 4.13 -2.38
C THR A 127 7.61 5.44 -1.58
N GLY A 128 8.09 5.49 -0.34
CA GLY A 128 8.01 6.71 0.49
C GLY A 128 6.59 7.18 0.75
N ASN A 129 5.67 6.25 1.06
CA ASN A 129 4.29 6.58 1.40
C ASN A 129 4.26 7.56 2.60
N CYS A 130 3.70 8.74 2.41
CA CYS A 130 3.65 9.78 3.45
C CYS A 130 2.38 9.74 4.31
N ASN A 131 1.45 8.84 4.02
CA ASN A 131 0.23 8.62 4.80
C ASN A 131 0.29 7.30 5.57
N GLY A 132 -0.66 7.07 6.47
CA GLY A 132 -0.87 5.77 7.09
C GLY A 132 -1.37 4.75 6.06
N ARG A 133 -0.85 3.51 6.13
CA ARG A 133 -1.30 2.42 5.26
C ARG A 133 -2.78 2.11 5.51
N GLN A 134 -3.55 1.97 4.45
CA GLN A 134 -4.95 1.58 4.47
C GLN A 134 -5.12 0.16 3.89
N ALA A 135 -6.06 -0.57 4.46
CA ALA A 135 -6.49 -1.87 3.98
C ALA A 135 -8.00 -2.01 4.18
N VAL A 136 -8.64 -2.75 3.29
CA VAL A 136 -9.99 -3.25 3.49
C VAL A 136 -9.93 -4.75 3.72
N PHE A 137 -10.88 -5.27 4.49
CA PHE A 137 -10.94 -6.68 4.83
C PHE A 137 -12.18 -7.27 4.18
N GLU A 138 -11.97 -8.25 3.31
CA GLU A 138 -13.04 -8.93 2.60
C GLU A 138 -13.18 -10.39 3.06
N ARG A 139 -14.40 -10.91 2.99
CA ARG A 139 -14.67 -12.34 3.12
C ARG A 139 -15.78 -12.77 2.18
N ARG A 140 -15.63 -13.95 1.60
CA ARG A 140 -16.68 -14.55 0.78
C ARG A 140 -17.84 -15.04 1.65
N PRO A 141 -19.04 -15.20 1.07
CA PRO A 141 -20.15 -15.85 1.76
C PRO A 141 -19.73 -17.20 2.36
N ARG A 142 -20.11 -17.46 3.61
CA ARG A 142 -19.77 -18.68 4.39
C ARG A 142 -18.32 -18.79 4.87
N GLU A 143 -17.42 -17.87 4.49
CA GLU A 143 -16.08 -17.82 5.10
C GLU A 143 -16.12 -17.14 6.46
N ARG A 144 -15.34 -17.67 7.42
CA ARG A 144 -15.22 -17.07 8.76
C ARG A 144 -14.12 -16.01 8.83
N ARG A 145 -13.03 -16.24 8.10
CA ARG A 145 -11.82 -15.41 8.15
C ARG A 145 -11.78 -14.40 7.02
N TYR A 146 -11.38 -13.21 7.34
CA TYR A 146 -11.16 -12.15 6.37
C TYR A 146 -9.81 -12.30 5.65
N ARG A 147 -9.71 -11.67 4.47
CA ARG A 147 -8.47 -11.39 3.73
C ARG A 147 -8.31 -9.86 3.66
N ALA A 148 -7.10 -9.38 3.90
CA ALA A 148 -6.76 -7.98 3.70
C ALA A 148 -6.46 -7.71 2.22
N SER A 149 -6.98 -6.60 1.68
CA SER A 149 -6.58 -6.00 0.40
C SER A 149 -6.05 -4.60 0.66
N PHE A 150 -4.83 -4.31 0.22
CA PHE A 150 -4.19 -3.01 0.46
C PHE A 150 -4.64 -2.01 -0.59
N ILE A 151 -5.15 -0.87 -0.14
CA ILE A 151 -5.72 0.19 -0.98
C ILE A 151 -5.07 1.54 -0.65
N ASP A 152 -5.41 2.56 -1.44
CA ASP A 152 -5.05 3.96 -1.23
C ASP A 152 -3.53 4.20 -1.27
N GLN A 153 -2.97 4.10 -2.49
CA GLN A 153 -1.56 4.31 -2.78
C GLN A 153 -1.24 5.76 -3.14
N GLY A 154 -2.23 6.64 -3.20
CA GLY A 154 -2.13 8.00 -3.75
C GLY A 154 -1.10 8.89 -3.06
N PHE A 155 -0.75 8.59 -1.82
CA PHE A 155 0.23 9.34 -1.02
C PHE A 155 1.65 8.76 -1.05
N CYS A 156 1.90 7.75 -1.86
CA CYS A 156 3.26 7.31 -2.16
C CYS A 156 4.04 8.41 -2.89
N PHE A 157 5.36 8.30 -2.90
CA PHE A 157 6.27 9.29 -3.49
C PHE A 157 6.13 10.70 -2.88
N ASN A 158 5.78 10.76 -1.58
CA ASN A 158 5.47 12.02 -0.89
C ASN A 158 4.32 12.80 -1.56
N ALA A 159 3.23 12.12 -1.86
CA ALA A 159 2.06 12.67 -2.54
C ALA A 159 2.38 13.25 -3.93
N GLY A 160 2.08 14.53 -4.16
CA GLY A 160 2.31 15.21 -5.43
C GLY A 160 3.74 15.65 -5.71
N GLU A 161 4.64 15.53 -4.71
CA GLU A 161 5.99 16.07 -4.79
C GLU A 161 6.97 15.19 -5.56
N TRP A 162 6.73 13.88 -5.60
CA TRP A 162 7.63 12.88 -6.16
C TRP A 162 9.05 13.01 -5.60
N SER A 163 9.11 13.00 -4.27
CA SER A 163 10.32 13.10 -3.46
C SER A 163 10.30 12.07 -2.33
N PHE A 164 11.40 11.92 -1.61
CA PHE A 164 11.54 10.85 -0.61
C PHE A 164 12.10 11.37 0.72
N PRO A 165 11.38 12.25 1.44
CA PRO A 165 11.76 12.64 2.79
C PRO A 165 11.47 11.49 3.76
N ASP A 166 12.47 10.63 3.98
CA ASP A 166 12.33 9.43 4.78
C ASP A 166 12.08 9.73 6.26
N SER A 167 11.17 8.96 6.86
CA SER A 167 10.85 9.01 8.28
C SER A 167 10.43 7.63 8.78
N PRO A 168 10.78 7.26 10.02
CA PRO A 168 10.44 5.95 10.60
C PRO A 168 8.96 5.62 10.57
N LEU A 169 8.09 6.61 10.75
CA LEU A 169 6.65 6.40 10.90
C LEU A 169 5.84 6.60 9.61
N ARG A 170 6.48 6.93 8.50
CA ARG A 170 5.78 7.04 7.20
C ARG A 170 5.40 5.67 6.66
N GLY A 171 4.20 5.55 6.09
CA GLY A 171 3.71 4.35 5.41
C GLY A 171 3.42 3.17 6.34
N VAL A 172 3.24 3.40 7.64
CA VAL A 172 2.96 2.32 8.58
C VAL A 172 1.45 2.13 8.77
N TYR A 173 1.03 0.89 8.98
CA TYR A 173 -0.33 0.63 9.43
C TYR A 173 -0.49 1.07 10.89
N GLN A 174 -1.60 1.73 11.22
CA GLN A 174 -1.78 2.38 12.52
C GLN A 174 -1.71 1.41 13.72
N ARG A 175 -2.12 0.16 13.51
CA ARG A 175 -2.15 -0.86 14.56
C ARG A 175 -0.95 -1.80 14.43
N ASN A 176 0.07 -1.59 15.26
CA ASN A 176 1.30 -2.42 15.26
C ASN A 176 1.03 -3.92 15.47
N ARG A 177 -0.16 -4.29 15.95
CA ARG A 177 -0.56 -5.68 16.13
C ARG A 177 -0.38 -6.53 14.88
N VAL A 178 -0.57 -5.95 13.69
CA VAL A 178 -0.35 -6.66 12.41
C VAL A 178 1.10 -7.10 12.20
N TYR A 179 2.04 -6.48 12.93
CA TYR A 179 3.47 -6.80 12.89
C TYR A 179 3.94 -7.65 14.07
N ALA A 180 3.03 -8.06 14.98
CA ALA A 180 3.41 -8.79 16.20
C ALA A 180 4.13 -10.12 15.92
N GLY A 181 3.84 -10.76 14.78
CA GLY A 181 4.50 -12.00 14.35
C GLY A 181 5.83 -11.82 13.63
N VAL A 182 6.35 -10.58 13.52
CA VAL A 182 7.65 -10.31 12.87
C VAL A 182 8.78 -10.67 13.83
N THR A 183 9.57 -11.69 13.46
CA THR A 183 10.67 -12.22 14.29
C THR A 183 12.06 -11.91 13.73
N GLY A 184 12.16 -11.38 12.51
CA GLY A 184 13.41 -11.06 11.84
C GLY A 184 13.20 -10.82 10.34
N TRP A 185 14.30 -10.73 9.59
CA TRP A 185 14.24 -10.44 8.15
C TRP A 185 13.45 -11.44 7.33
N GLN A 186 13.46 -12.73 7.74
CA GLN A 186 12.67 -13.79 7.10
C GLN A 186 11.16 -13.51 7.11
N SER A 187 10.67 -12.67 8.01
CA SER A 187 9.25 -12.29 8.06
C SER A 187 8.83 -11.35 6.92
N PHE A 188 9.78 -10.73 6.26
CA PHE A 188 9.56 -9.83 5.11
C PHE A 188 9.70 -10.55 3.76
N GLU A 189 10.06 -11.84 3.79
CA GLU A 189 10.19 -12.62 2.57
C GLU A 189 8.84 -13.22 2.12
N PRO A 190 8.60 -13.31 0.81
CA PRO A 190 9.52 -13.07 -0.31
C PRO A 190 9.52 -11.62 -0.83
N TRP A 191 8.78 -10.71 -0.24
CA TRP A 191 8.52 -9.36 -0.78
C TRP A 191 9.79 -8.50 -0.82
N LEU A 192 10.59 -8.55 0.24
CA LEU A 192 11.83 -7.79 0.31
C LEU A 192 12.81 -8.19 -0.78
N SER A 193 13.06 -9.49 -0.95
CA SER A 193 13.92 -10.01 -2.01
C SER A 193 13.39 -9.67 -3.40
N LYS A 194 12.07 -9.70 -3.62
CA LYS A 194 11.46 -9.32 -4.88
C LYS A 194 11.64 -7.84 -5.20
N ILE A 195 11.55 -6.96 -4.19
CA ILE A 195 11.78 -5.53 -4.37
C ILE A 195 13.27 -5.28 -4.67
N GLU A 196 14.18 -5.88 -3.91
CA GLU A 196 15.63 -5.75 -4.10
C GLU A 196 16.08 -6.23 -5.48
N ALA A 197 15.43 -7.28 -6.01
CA ALA A 197 15.73 -7.86 -7.32
C ALA A 197 14.86 -7.30 -8.47
N MET A 198 13.97 -6.34 -8.21
CA MET A 198 13.07 -5.85 -9.26
C MET A 198 13.85 -5.19 -10.39
N GLU A 199 13.63 -5.68 -11.61
CA GLU A 199 14.31 -5.22 -12.80
C GLU A 199 13.82 -3.85 -13.27
N ALA A 200 14.69 -3.08 -13.88
CA ALA A 200 14.37 -1.78 -14.47
C ALA A 200 13.22 -1.88 -15.47
N ASP A 201 13.24 -2.89 -16.33
CA ASP A 201 12.22 -3.11 -17.37
C ASP A 201 10.80 -3.27 -16.77
N THR A 202 10.70 -3.81 -15.57
CA THR A 202 9.40 -3.93 -14.90
C THR A 202 8.86 -2.56 -14.48
N LEU A 203 9.73 -1.69 -13.96
CA LEU A 203 9.35 -0.32 -13.62
C LEU A 203 8.96 0.48 -14.86
N TRP A 204 9.76 0.40 -15.92
CA TRP A 204 9.50 1.12 -17.16
C TRP A 204 8.19 0.69 -17.83
N ARG A 205 7.92 -0.61 -17.91
CA ARG A 205 6.64 -1.12 -18.44
C ARG A 205 5.42 -0.64 -17.64
N ILE A 206 5.56 -0.42 -16.35
CA ILE A 206 4.49 0.17 -15.53
C ILE A 206 4.36 1.66 -15.81
N ALA A 207 5.48 2.38 -15.89
CA ALA A 207 5.51 3.82 -16.13
C ALA A 207 4.91 4.20 -17.50
N GLU A 208 5.19 3.42 -18.54
CA GLU A 208 4.69 3.62 -19.91
C GLU A 208 3.16 3.52 -20.02
N GLN A 209 2.50 2.87 -19.06
CA GLN A 209 1.04 2.75 -19.01
C GLN A 209 0.36 3.93 -18.31
N VAL A 210 1.14 4.84 -17.69
CA VAL A 210 0.57 5.97 -16.97
C VAL A 210 0.17 7.09 -17.93
N PRO A 211 -1.11 7.48 -18.00
CA PRO A 211 -1.55 8.58 -18.85
C PRO A 211 -0.79 9.89 -18.55
N PRO A 212 -0.25 10.58 -19.58
CA PRO A 212 0.53 11.79 -19.40
C PRO A 212 -0.21 12.91 -18.64
N GLU A 213 -1.51 13.01 -18.80
CA GLU A 213 -2.34 14.00 -18.11
C GLU A 213 -2.34 13.84 -16.59
N TRP A 214 -2.06 12.65 -16.05
CA TRP A 214 -2.01 12.42 -14.60
C TRP A 214 -0.79 13.04 -13.91
N TYR A 215 0.26 13.31 -14.68
CA TYR A 215 1.48 13.96 -14.14
C TYR A 215 1.88 15.22 -14.90
N GLY A 216 1.02 15.69 -15.83
CA GLY A 216 1.20 16.94 -16.55
C GLY A 216 2.06 16.83 -17.79
N GLY A 217 2.28 15.63 -18.31
CA GLY A 217 3.02 15.38 -19.55
C GLY A 217 4.54 15.57 -19.45
N ASP A 218 5.08 15.83 -18.26
CA ASP A 218 6.52 15.96 -18.04
C ASP A 218 7.16 14.58 -17.88
N THR A 219 7.57 13.98 -18.99
CA THR A 219 8.19 12.66 -19.02
C THR A 219 9.49 12.58 -18.23
N LEU A 220 10.28 13.66 -18.19
CA LEU A 220 11.53 13.71 -17.43
C LEU A 220 11.29 13.57 -15.92
N VAL A 221 10.18 14.08 -15.42
CA VAL A 221 9.82 13.93 -14.00
C VAL A 221 9.43 12.49 -13.68
N LEU A 222 8.71 11.82 -14.59
CA LEU A 222 8.38 10.39 -14.44
C LEU A 222 9.65 9.51 -14.53
N GLU A 223 10.53 9.78 -15.47
CA GLU A 223 11.83 9.10 -15.62
C GLU A 223 12.65 9.20 -14.33
N ARG A 224 12.81 10.40 -13.79
CA ARG A 224 13.51 10.61 -12.51
C ARG A 224 12.88 9.84 -11.35
N LEU A 225 11.55 9.75 -11.30
CA LEU A 225 10.86 8.94 -10.29
C LEU A 225 11.24 7.46 -10.42
N MET A 226 11.25 6.90 -11.63
CA MET A 226 11.63 5.50 -11.87
C MET A 226 13.09 5.23 -11.50
N GLU A 227 14.01 6.11 -11.88
CA GLU A 227 15.43 6.04 -11.50
C GLU A 227 15.60 6.07 -9.97
N GLN A 228 14.91 6.96 -9.28
CA GLN A 228 14.94 7.03 -7.82
C GLN A 228 14.40 5.75 -7.18
N LEU A 229 13.33 5.16 -7.70
CA LEU A 229 12.82 3.87 -7.23
C LEU A 229 13.85 2.75 -7.42
N LEU A 230 14.53 2.71 -8.56
CA LEU A 230 15.62 1.75 -8.80
C LEU A 230 16.74 1.88 -7.76
N MET A 231 17.17 3.09 -7.45
CA MET A 231 18.19 3.33 -6.43
C MET A 231 17.70 2.97 -5.02
N ARG A 232 16.44 3.26 -4.70
CA ARG A 232 15.86 3.04 -3.36
C ARG A 232 15.64 1.57 -3.00
N ARG A 233 15.66 0.64 -3.96
CA ARG A 233 15.52 -0.81 -3.69
C ARG A 233 16.43 -1.29 -2.57
N SER A 234 17.69 -0.89 -2.60
CA SER A 234 18.71 -1.29 -1.63
C SER A 234 18.54 -0.66 -0.23
N ARG A 235 17.72 0.39 -0.11
CA ARG A 235 17.51 1.12 1.16
C ARG A 235 16.36 0.59 2.01
N VAL A 236 15.56 -0.33 1.49
CA VAL A 236 14.35 -0.81 2.19
C VAL A 236 14.69 -1.38 3.56
N ARG A 237 15.79 -2.13 3.68
CA ARG A 237 16.25 -2.69 4.97
C ARG A 237 16.60 -1.60 5.97
N GLU A 238 17.31 -0.57 5.55
CA GLU A 238 17.64 0.61 6.37
C GLU A 238 16.38 1.27 6.91
N LEU A 239 15.39 1.50 6.04
CA LEU A 239 14.13 2.16 6.39
C LEU A 239 13.25 1.32 7.33
N ILE A 240 13.24 -0.01 7.17
CA ILE A 240 12.58 -0.93 8.11
C ILE A 240 13.30 -0.94 9.45
N THR A 241 14.63 -0.94 9.47
CA THR A 241 15.44 -0.84 10.69
C THR A 241 15.12 0.44 11.45
N SER A 242 15.04 1.57 10.75
CA SER A 242 14.65 2.85 11.35
C SER A 242 13.27 2.79 12.02
N PHE A 243 12.30 2.07 11.42
CA PHE A 243 10.99 1.86 12.05
C PHE A 243 11.06 0.89 13.23
N ARG A 244 11.79 -0.19 13.11
CA ARG A 244 12.02 -1.15 14.21
C ARG A 244 12.56 -0.45 15.45
N ASP A 245 13.56 0.42 15.26
CA ASP A 245 14.29 1.09 16.35
C ASP A 245 13.56 2.37 16.84
N SER A 246 12.38 2.67 16.30
CA SER A 246 11.56 3.77 16.76
C SER A 246 10.92 3.48 18.13
N ASN A 247 10.43 4.52 18.79
CA ASN A 247 9.70 4.43 20.04
C ASN A 247 8.35 3.69 19.96
N ARG A 248 7.96 3.20 18.78
CA ARG A 248 6.72 2.44 18.55
C ARG A 248 6.86 0.95 18.85
N GLU A 249 8.09 0.43 18.94
CA GLU A 249 8.39 -0.98 19.17
C GLU A 249 7.53 -1.94 18.32
N PRO A 250 7.52 -1.78 16.99
CA PRO A 250 6.53 -2.46 16.13
C PRO A 250 6.72 -3.98 16.07
N PHE A 251 7.92 -4.49 16.39
CA PHE A 251 8.31 -5.89 16.22
C PHE A 251 8.74 -6.52 17.56
N PRO A 252 7.80 -6.75 18.50
CA PRO A 252 8.13 -7.19 19.85
C PRO A 252 8.86 -8.55 19.90
N MET A 253 8.62 -9.41 18.88
CA MET A 253 9.23 -10.75 18.81
C MET A 253 10.64 -10.74 18.20
N TRP A 254 11.04 -9.69 17.49
CA TRP A 254 12.35 -9.65 16.82
C TRP A 254 13.54 -9.72 17.81
N ASN A 255 13.44 -9.03 18.93
CA ASN A 255 14.53 -9.00 19.94
C ASN A 255 14.52 -10.20 20.89
N GLN A 256 13.38 -10.92 21.04
CA GLN A 256 13.29 -12.05 21.95
C GLN A 256 14.07 -13.28 21.43
N THR A 257 14.07 -13.52 20.13
CA THR A 257 14.81 -14.62 19.51
C THR A 257 16.32 -14.48 19.73
N ALA A 258 16.87 -13.25 19.64
CA ALA A 258 18.28 -13.00 19.91
C ALA A 258 18.67 -13.24 21.37
N LYS A 259 17.79 -12.89 22.32
CA LYS A 259 18.05 -13.12 23.77
C LYS A 259 18.05 -14.61 24.13
N VAL A 260 17.18 -15.40 23.52
CA VAL A 260 17.12 -16.86 23.76
C VAL A 260 18.37 -17.57 23.25
N VAL A 261 18.88 -17.21 22.08
CA VAL A 261 20.11 -17.81 21.52
C VAL A 261 21.32 -17.50 22.41
N VAL A 262 21.45 -16.28 22.91
CA VAL A 262 22.57 -15.88 23.79
C VAL A 262 22.48 -16.63 25.12
N SER A 263 21.30 -16.81 25.72
CA SER A 263 21.16 -17.54 26.98
C SER A 263 21.45 -19.03 26.83
N GLN A 264 21.12 -19.67 25.72
CA GLN A 264 21.47 -21.06 25.45
C GLN A 264 22.97 -21.25 25.23
N GLN A 265 23.68 -20.35 24.55
CA GLN A 265 25.12 -20.42 24.39
C GLN A 265 25.86 -20.28 25.73
N PHE A 266 25.42 -19.38 26.60
CA PHE A 266 26.02 -19.24 27.92
C PHE A 266 25.76 -20.46 28.83
N ALA A 267 24.60 -21.06 28.76
CA ALA A 267 24.27 -22.28 29.51
C ALA A 267 25.13 -23.47 29.06
N THR A 268 25.41 -23.62 27.78
CA THR A 268 26.24 -24.67 27.21
C THR A 268 27.70 -24.49 27.64
N VAL A 269 28.24 -23.27 27.58
CA VAL A 269 29.62 -22.97 28.00
C VAL A 269 29.82 -23.15 29.50
N ALA A 270 28.83 -22.82 30.35
CA ALA A 270 28.90 -23.03 31.80
C ALA A 270 28.93 -24.52 32.16
N ASN A 271 28.16 -25.35 31.43
CA ASN A 271 28.13 -26.79 31.65
C ASN A 271 29.42 -27.51 31.22
N GLU A 272 30.06 -27.04 30.14
CA GLU A 272 31.37 -27.56 29.68
C GLU A 272 32.55 -27.20 30.61
N ARG A 273 32.43 -26.14 31.40
CA ARG A 273 33.50 -25.69 32.32
C ARG A 273 33.37 -26.19 33.76
N GLY A 274 32.38 -27.03 34.05
CA GLY A 274 32.28 -27.73 35.34
C GLY A 274 32.04 -26.83 36.55
N TRP A 275 31.44 -25.66 36.40
CA TRP A 275 31.04 -24.80 37.50
C TRP A 275 29.74 -25.31 38.11
N VAL A 276 29.83 -26.16 39.12
CA VAL A 276 28.74 -26.51 40.02
C VAL A 276 28.71 -25.47 41.12
N MET A 277 27.60 -24.76 41.25
CA MET A 277 27.28 -24.04 42.48
C MET A 277 26.71 -24.99 43.52
#